data_50412ba8e4a668180a1654289dda877c
#
_entry.id   50412ba8e4a668180a1654289dda877c
#
_cell.length_a   1.000
_cell.length_b   1.000
_cell.length_c   1.000
_cell.angle_alpha   90.00
_cell.angle_beta   90.00
_cell.angle_gamma   90.00
#
_symmetry.space_group_name_H-M   'P 1'
#
loop_
_entity.id
_entity.type
_entity.pdbx_description
1 polymer ?
#
loop_
_entity_poly.entity_id
_entity_poly.type
_entity_poly.pdbx_seq_one_letter_code
_entity_poly.pdbx_strand_id
1 'polypeptide(L)'
;VNYCEFAASLPENTDNPNKHYHDTQYGFPIKDDNGLFERLVLEINQAGLSWTLMLKKRQAFQTAFEGFDIDTVAAFGEADIERLLTDAGIVRNRLKIDAAIFNARQIQALQQEHGSFKNWLDAHHPRSKDEWVKLFKKHFKFVGGEIVGEFLMSTGYLKGAHAESCPVYRKTLKYHPKWLDAV
;
A
#
# COMPACT_ATOMS: atom_id res chain seq x y z
N VAL A 1 -10.03 -0.81 20.80
CA VAL A 1 -8.56 -0.98 20.76
C VAL A 1 -8.06 -0.51 19.41
N ASN A 2 -7.21 0.51 19.39
CA ASN A 2 -6.61 0.98 18.15
C ASN A 2 -5.44 0.08 17.73
N TYR A 3 -4.91 0.31 16.53
CA TYR A 3 -3.85 -0.54 15.99
C TYR A 3 -2.56 -0.49 16.83
N CYS A 4 -2.21 0.68 17.37
CA CYS A 4 -1.05 0.82 18.25
C CYS A 4 -1.21 0.01 19.54
N GLU A 5 -2.38 0.07 20.15
CA GLU A 5 -2.69 -0.71 21.36
C GLU A 5 -2.65 -2.22 21.07
N PHE A 6 -3.22 -2.62 19.95
CA PHE A 6 -3.18 -4.02 19.53
C PHE A 6 -1.73 -4.50 19.32
N ALA A 7 -0.92 -3.76 18.58
CA ALA A 7 0.48 -4.12 18.34
C ALA A 7 1.29 -4.16 19.64
N ALA A 8 1.04 -3.20 20.54
CA ALA A 8 1.71 -3.17 21.85
C ALA A 8 1.33 -4.35 22.75
N SER A 9 0.14 -4.92 22.57
CA SER A 9 -0.31 -6.09 23.33
C SER A 9 0.37 -7.40 22.91
N LEU A 10 1.02 -7.41 21.74
CA LEU A 10 1.68 -8.60 21.22
C LEU A 10 3.09 -8.76 21.87
N PRO A 11 3.49 -9.99 22.22
CA PRO A 11 4.84 -10.23 22.73
C PRO A 11 5.93 -9.84 21.74
N GLU A 12 7.10 -9.45 22.24
CA GLU A 12 8.24 -9.05 21.39
C GLU A 12 8.68 -10.16 20.41
N ASN A 13 8.56 -11.42 20.84
CA ASN A 13 8.95 -12.58 20.04
C ASN A 13 7.76 -13.25 19.35
N THR A 14 6.64 -12.51 19.15
CA THR A 14 5.45 -13.05 18.49
C THR A 14 5.74 -13.34 17.02
N ASP A 15 5.06 -14.36 16.48
CA ASP A 15 5.01 -14.65 15.06
C ASP A 15 3.84 -13.93 14.35
N ASN A 16 3.05 -13.12 15.08
CA ASN A 16 1.98 -12.34 14.51
C ASN A 16 2.55 -11.23 13.63
N PRO A 17 2.29 -11.23 12.32
CA PRO A 17 2.92 -10.30 11.38
C PRO A 17 2.55 -8.83 11.62
N ASN A 18 1.49 -8.55 12.36
CA ASN A 18 1.10 -7.18 12.67
C ASN A 18 2.14 -6.45 13.52
N LYS A 19 2.84 -7.16 14.42
CA LYS A 19 3.89 -6.54 15.26
C LYS A 19 4.98 -5.93 14.40
N HIS A 20 5.54 -6.72 13.51
CA HIS A 20 6.61 -6.27 12.61
C HIS A 20 6.12 -5.17 11.66
N TYR A 21 4.94 -5.33 11.06
CA TYR A 21 4.37 -4.35 10.15
C TYR A 21 4.13 -3.01 10.85
N HIS A 22 3.50 -3.01 12.02
CA HIS A 22 3.25 -1.81 12.79
C HIS A 22 4.55 -1.10 13.19
N ASP A 23 5.53 -1.85 13.67
CA ASP A 23 6.73 -1.28 14.28
C ASP A 23 7.77 -0.80 13.25
N THR A 24 7.72 -1.31 12.00
CA THR A 24 8.77 -1.05 11.02
C THR A 24 8.29 -0.57 9.64
N GLN A 25 7.01 -0.71 9.33
CA GLN A 25 6.48 -0.41 7.99
C GLN A 25 5.33 0.59 7.98
N TYR A 26 4.37 0.42 8.86
CA TYR A 26 3.17 1.25 8.88
C TYR A 26 3.50 2.70 9.26
N GLY A 27 3.19 3.63 8.36
CA GLY A 27 3.45 5.05 8.55
C GLY A 27 4.87 5.50 8.18
N PHE A 28 5.72 4.57 7.73
CA PHE A 28 7.07 4.88 7.26
C PHE A 28 7.05 5.14 5.75
N PRO A 29 7.80 6.13 5.26
CA PRO A 29 7.90 6.38 3.82
C PRO A 29 8.46 5.18 3.06
N ILE A 30 7.92 4.94 1.86
CA ILE A 30 8.44 3.96 0.90
C ILE A 30 9.14 4.75 -0.21
N LYS A 31 10.40 4.41 -0.51
CA LYS A 31 11.21 5.18 -1.45
C LYS A 31 11.13 4.67 -2.89
N ASP A 32 10.87 3.38 -3.09
CA ASP A 32 10.83 2.76 -4.41
C ASP A 32 9.39 2.56 -4.90
N ASP A 33 9.19 2.71 -6.19
CA ASP A 33 7.87 2.60 -6.82
C ASP A 33 7.28 1.20 -6.72
N ASN A 34 8.10 0.16 -6.82
CA ASN A 34 7.62 -1.22 -6.67
C ASN A 34 7.07 -1.47 -5.27
N GLY A 35 7.70 -0.92 -4.23
CA GLY A 35 7.19 -0.99 -2.86
C GLY A 35 5.89 -0.23 -2.67
N LEU A 36 5.75 0.94 -3.30
CA LEU A 36 4.50 1.69 -3.32
C LEU A 36 3.39 0.92 -4.03
N PHE A 37 3.72 0.30 -5.16
CA PHE A 37 2.77 -0.51 -5.91
C PHE A 37 2.31 -1.74 -5.10
N GLU A 38 3.24 -2.44 -4.46
CA GLU A 38 2.89 -3.55 -3.55
C GLU A 38 1.88 -3.09 -2.50
N ARG A 39 2.16 -1.97 -1.83
CA ARG A 39 1.28 -1.46 -0.78
C ARG A 39 -0.11 -1.14 -1.32
N LEU A 40 -0.21 -0.52 -2.49
CA LEU A 40 -1.48 -0.21 -3.12
C LEU A 40 -2.27 -1.49 -3.46
N VAL A 41 -1.62 -2.48 -4.04
CA VAL A 41 -2.27 -3.76 -4.38
C VAL A 41 -2.77 -4.47 -3.13
N LEU A 42 -1.97 -4.51 -2.06
CA LEU A 42 -2.38 -5.14 -0.80
C LEU A 42 -3.58 -4.42 -0.17
N GLU A 43 -3.60 -3.09 -0.18
CA GLU A 43 -4.72 -2.31 0.34
C GLU A 43 -6.01 -2.55 -0.47
N ILE A 44 -5.92 -2.61 -1.79
CA ILE A 44 -7.06 -2.94 -2.66
C ILE A 44 -7.59 -4.35 -2.34
N ASN A 45 -6.70 -5.31 -2.18
CA ASN A 45 -7.10 -6.71 -1.92
C ASN A 45 -7.66 -6.91 -0.51
N GLN A 46 -7.31 -6.05 0.43
CA GLN A 46 -7.81 -6.10 1.80
C GLN A 46 -9.31 -5.73 1.90
N ALA A 47 -9.87 -5.05 0.92
CA ALA A 47 -11.28 -4.65 0.96
C ALA A 47 -12.19 -5.88 1.20
N GLY A 48 -12.92 -5.86 2.32
CA GLY A 48 -13.76 -6.95 2.76
C GLY A 48 -13.04 -8.07 3.54
N LEU A 49 -11.73 -7.94 3.78
CA LEU A 49 -10.91 -8.93 4.48
C LEU A 49 -10.13 -8.26 5.63
N SER A 50 -9.54 -9.06 6.52
CA SER A 50 -8.70 -8.51 7.59
C SER A 50 -7.29 -8.20 7.09
N TRP A 51 -6.68 -7.17 7.67
CA TRP A 51 -5.28 -6.83 7.36
C TRP A 51 -4.32 -7.95 7.79
N THR A 52 -4.61 -8.61 8.90
CA THR A 52 -3.83 -9.78 9.34
C THR A 52 -3.78 -10.86 8.27
N LEU A 53 -4.91 -11.14 7.60
CA LEU A 53 -4.95 -12.10 6.51
C LEU A 53 -4.06 -11.66 5.35
N MET A 54 -4.10 -10.37 5.00
CA MET A 54 -3.25 -9.83 3.93
C MET A 54 -1.76 -9.95 4.27
N LEU A 55 -1.37 -9.66 5.50
CA LEU A 55 0.01 -9.82 5.93
C LEU A 55 0.47 -11.29 5.85
N LYS A 56 -0.40 -12.23 6.23
CA LYS A 56 -0.11 -13.67 6.12
C LYS A 56 0.02 -14.14 4.68
N LYS A 57 -0.71 -13.50 3.75
CA LYS A 57 -0.67 -13.81 2.31
C LYS A 57 0.41 -13.04 1.55
N ARG A 58 1.10 -12.11 2.20
CA ARG A 58 2.03 -11.18 1.54
C ARG A 58 3.10 -11.89 0.71
N GLN A 59 3.72 -12.94 1.27
CA GLN A 59 4.74 -13.71 0.56
C GLN A 59 4.16 -14.36 -0.71
N ALA A 60 2.96 -14.92 -0.63
CA ALA A 60 2.30 -15.52 -1.77
C ALA A 60 1.95 -14.47 -2.83
N PHE A 61 1.53 -13.27 -2.42
CA PHE A 61 1.32 -12.14 -3.33
C PHE A 61 2.61 -11.72 -4.02
N GLN A 62 3.71 -11.60 -3.27
CA GLN A 62 5.02 -11.24 -3.84
C GLN A 62 5.44 -12.23 -4.92
N THR A 63 5.27 -13.52 -4.67
CA THR A 63 5.58 -14.57 -5.66
C THR A 63 4.64 -14.48 -6.87
N ALA A 64 3.34 -14.38 -6.65
CA ALA A 64 2.34 -14.36 -7.71
C ALA A 64 2.45 -13.14 -8.63
N PHE A 65 2.81 -11.99 -8.08
CA PHE A 65 2.97 -10.73 -8.82
C PHE A 65 4.43 -10.40 -9.16
N GLU A 66 5.29 -11.42 -9.22
CA GLU A 66 6.69 -11.30 -9.68
C GLU A 66 7.46 -10.20 -8.92
N GLY A 67 7.38 -10.23 -7.59
CA GLY A 67 8.03 -9.23 -6.72
C GLY A 67 7.42 -7.84 -6.82
N PHE A 68 6.20 -7.70 -7.35
CA PHE A 68 5.55 -6.43 -7.63
C PHE A 68 6.38 -5.52 -8.55
N ASP A 69 7.12 -6.14 -9.47
CA ASP A 69 7.79 -5.39 -10.53
C ASP A 69 6.74 -4.78 -11.45
N ILE A 70 6.65 -3.46 -11.45
CA ILE A 70 5.61 -2.72 -12.16
C ILE A 70 5.59 -3.07 -13.65
N ASP A 71 6.75 -3.10 -14.29
CA ASP A 71 6.85 -3.37 -15.72
C ASP A 71 6.39 -4.79 -16.05
N THR A 72 6.74 -5.75 -15.21
CA THR A 72 6.32 -7.15 -15.38
C THR A 72 4.81 -7.29 -15.22
N VAL A 73 4.23 -6.73 -14.17
CA VAL A 73 2.78 -6.79 -13.92
C VAL A 73 1.99 -6.05 -15.00
N ALA A 74 2.49 -4.90 -15.45
CA ALA A 74 1.86 -4.14 -16.54
C ALA A 74 1.79 -4.96 -17.84
N ALA A 75 2.69 -5.91 -18.04
CA ALA A 75 2.73 -6.79 -19.19
C ALA A 75 1.92 -8.09 -19.03
N PHE A 76 1.32 -8.33 -17.87
CA PHE A 76 0.48 -9.50 -17.65
C PHE A 76 -0.65 -9.60 -18.67
N GLY A 77 -0.82 -10.79 -19.25
CA GLY A 77 -1.90 -11.11 -20.16
C GLY A 77 -2.88 -12.11 -19.58
N GLU A 78 -3.73 -12.68 -20.43
CA GLU A 78 -4.79 -13.59 -19.99
C GLU A 78 -4.24 -14.86 -19.32
N ALA A 79 -3.11 -15.38 -19.77
CA ALA A 79 -2.47 -16.55 -19.13
C ALA A 79 -2.04 -16.26 -17.69
N ASP A 80 -1.55 -15.05 -17.43
CA ASP A 80 -1.20 -14.62 -16.07
C ASP A 80 -2.44 -14.47 -15.20
N ILE A 81 -3.51 -13.91 -15.75
CA ILE A 81 -4.79 -13.75 -15.03
C ILE A 81 -5.35 -15.12 -14.65
N GLU A 82 -5.33 -16.11 -15.57
CA GLU A 82 -5.77 -17.47 -15.27
C GLU A 82 -4.93 -18.12 -14.17
N ARG A 83 -3.62 -17.94 -14.22
CA ARG A 83 -2.70 -18.40 -13.17
C ARG A 83 -3.05 -17.80 -11.82
N LEU A 84 -3.29 -16.49 -11.76
CA LEU A 84 -3.65 -15.78 -10.53
C LEU A 84 -5.02 -16.23 -9.98
N LEU A 85 -5.99 -16.47 -10.86
CA LEU A 85 -7.32 -16.94 -10.46
C LEU A 85 -7.32 -18.34 -9.84
N THR A 86 -6.29 -19.13 -10.10
CA THR A 86 -6.12 -20.48 -9.54
C THR A 86 -5.15 -20.55 -8.36
N ASP A 87 -4.52 -19.42 -8.00
CA ASP A 87 -3.56 -19.35 -6.90
C ASP A 87 -4.28 -19.21 -5.55
N ALA A 88 -4.32 -20.29 -4.78
CA ALA A 88 -4.96 -20.30 -3.47
C ALA A 88 -4.23 -19.44 -2.42
N GLY A 89 -2.99 -19.04 -2.68
CA GLY A 89 -2.19 -18.22 -1.78
C GLY A 89 -2.59 -16.74 -1.78
N ILE A 90 -3.31 -16.29 -2.80
CA ILE A 90 -3.73 -14.90 -2.95
C ILE A 90 -5.25 -14.75 -2.86
N VAL A 91 -5.74 -13.52 -3.01
CA VAL A 91 -7.18 -13.25 -3.12
C VAL A 91 -7.58 -13.45 -4.59
N ARG A 92 -8.37 -14.49 -4.87
CA ARG A 92 -8.77 -14.90 -6.23
C ARG A 92 -10.01 -14.11 -6.69
N ASN A 93 -9.83 -12.82 -6.91
CA ASN A 93 -10.88 -11.91 -7.35
C ASN A 93 -10.47 -11.24 -8.67
N ARG A 94 -11.18 -11.56 -9.74
CA ARG A 94 -10.85 -11.07 -11.08
C ARG A 94 -10.82 -9.54 -11.17
N LEU A 95 -11.77 -8.87 -10.56
CA LEU A 95 -11.81 -7.40 -10.57
C LEU A 95 -10.59 -6.78 -9.90
N LYS A 96 -10.13 -7.36 -8.80
CA LYS A 96 -8.93 -6.89 -8.09
C LYS A 96 -7.65 -7.21 -8.85
N ILE A 97 -7.60 -8.36 -9.53
CA ILE A 97 -6.47 -8.74 -10.40
C ILE A 97 -6.39 -7.78 -11.60
N ASP A 98 -7.51 -7.55 -12.27
CA ASP A 98 -7.58 -6.61 -13.40
C ASP A 98 -7.18 -5.20 -12.96
N ALA A 99 -7.61 -4.77 -11.77
CA ALA A 99 -7.23 -3.48 -11.22
C ALA A 99 -5.73 -3.38 -10.99
N ALA A 100 -5.09 -4.42 -10.47
CA ALA A 100 -3.63 -4.44 -10.25
C ALA A 100 -2.87 -4.24 -11.55
N ILE A 101 -3.27 -4.92 -12.62
CA ILE A 101 -2.64 -4.81 -13.94
C ILE A 101 -2.86 -3.41 -14.53
N PHE A 102 -4.11 -2.94 -14.49
CA PHE A 102 -4.44 -1.60 -14.95
C PHE A 102 -3.64 -0.53 -14.18
N ASN A 103 -3.58 -0.65 -12.86
CA ASN A 103 -2.89 0.31 -12.02
C ASN A 103 -1.37 0.30 -12.26
N ALA A 104 -0.78 -0.86 -12.54
CA ALA A 104 0.62 -0.95 -12.94
C ALA A 104 0.89 -0.14 -14.21
N ARG A 105 0.01 -0.22 -15.21
CA ARG A 105 0.12 0.56 -16.45
C ARG A 105 -0.06 2.05 -16.21
N GLN A 106 -0.94 2.42 -15.29
CA GLN A 106 -1.11 3.83 -14.92
C GLN A 106 0.14 4.36 -14.22
N ILE A 107 0.76 3.57 -13.34
CA ILE A 107 2.02 3.97 -12.70
C ILE A 107 3.13 4.16 -13.74
N GLN A 108 3.21 3.28 -14.74
CA GLN A 108 4.17 3.47 -15.84
C GLN A 108 3.99 4.82 -16.55
N ALA A 109 2.74 5.21 -16.82
CA ALA A 109 2.45 6.51 -17.43
C ALA A 109 2.90 7.67 -16.52
N LEU A 110 2.67 7.56 -15.21
CA LEU A 110 3.11 8.56 -14.24
C LEU A 110 4.65 8.61 -14.15
N GLN A 111 5.33 7.47 -14.24
CA GLN A 111 6.79 7.41 -14.27
C GLN A 111 7.36 8.13 -15.48
N GLN A 112 6.75 7.95 -16.65
CA GLN A 112 7.19 8.64 -17.87
C GLN A 112 7.00 10.15 -17.78
N GLU A 113 5.90 10.60 -17.20
CA GLU A 113 5.55 12.02 -17.09
C GLU A 113 6.30 12.73 -15.95
N HIS A 114 6.49 12.06 -14.80
CA HIS A 114 7.00 12.66 -13.56
C HIS A 114 8.35 12.09 -13.10
N GLY A 115 8.89 11.10 -13.78
CA GLY A 115 10.12 10.40 -13.41
C GLY A 115 9.92 9.21 -12.49
N SER A 116 8.93 9.26 -11.60
CA SER A 116 8.51 8.14 -10.73
C SER A 116 7.10 8.34 -10.20
N PHE A 117 6.49 7.27 -9.73
CA PHE A 117 5.23 7.32 -8.99
C PHE A 117 5.39 8.14 -7.70
N LYS A 118 6.52 7.93 -7.02
CA LYS A 118 6.85 8.71 -5.82
C LYS A 118 6.92 10.21 -6.12
N ASN A 119 7.55 10.61 -7.20
CA ASN A 119 7.61 12.01 -7.60
C ASN A 119 6.21 12.60 -7.84
N TRP A 120 5.32 11.84 -8.47
CA TRP A 120 3.94 12.25 -8.68
C TRP A 120 3.20 12.47 -7.35
N LEU A 121 3.35 11.54 -6.40
CA LEU A 121 2.79 11.70 -5.06
C LEU A 121 3.36 12.94 -4.36
N ASP A 122 4.67 13.10 -4.38
CA ASP A 122 5.35 14.23 -3.74
C ASP A 122 4.92 15.58 -4.35
N ALA A 123 4.72 15.63 -5.67
CA ALA A 123 4.30 16.84 -6.37
C ALA A 123 2.86 17.26 -6.04
N HIS A 124 2.01 16.30 -5.71
CA HIS A 124 0.61 16.59 -5.36
C HIS A 124 0.39 16.84 -3.87
N HIS A 125 1.37 16.54 -3.02
CA HIS A 125 1.32 16.83 -1.60
C HIS A 125 1.53 18.35 -1.35
N PRO A 126 0.85 19.01 -0.40
CA PRO A 126 -0.17 18.44 0.50
C PRO A 126 -1.58 18.50 -0.07
N ARG A 127 -2.41 17.53 0.31
CA ARG A 127 -3.84 17.46 -0.03
C ARG A 127 -4.62 16.87 1.13
N SER A 128 -5.89 17.23 1.24
CA SER A 128 -6.81 16.56 2.16
C SER A 128 -7.08 15.13 1.67
N LYS A 129 -7.60 14.28 2.56
CA LYS A 129 -8.02 12.91 2.18
C LYS A 129 -8.99 12.95 1.00
N ASP A 130 -10.00 13.81 1.04
CA ASP A 130 -11.00 13.90 -0.03
C ASP A 130 -10.39 14.32 -1.37
N GLU A 131 -9.46 15.26 -1.35
CA GLU A 131 -8.75 15.69 -2.56
C GLU A 131 -7.88 14.56 -3.13
N TRP A 132 -7.19 13.80 -2.28
CA TRP A 132 -6.43 12.62 -2.68
C TRP A 132 -7.31 11.54 -3.30
N VAL A 133 -8.48 11.27 -2.71
CA VAL A 133 -9.44 10.29 -3.24
C VAL A 133 -9.88 10.67 -4.65
N LYS A 134 -10.22 11.94 -4.86
CA LYS A 134 -10.61 12.44 -6.18
C LYS A 134 -9.48 12.26 -7.20
N LEU A 135 -8.25 12.58 -6.80
CA LEU A 135 -7.08 12.44 -7.66
C LEU A 135 -6.81 10.97 -8.02
N PHE A 136 -6.85 10.07 -7.03
CA PHE A 136 -6.64 8.65 -7.26
C PHE A 136 -7.69 8.05 -8.20
N LYS A 137 -8.95 8.44 -8.03
CA LYS A 137 -10.05 7.95 -8.91
C LYS A 137 -9.89 8.36 -10.38
N LYS A 138 -9.15 9.43 -10.66
CA LYS A 138 -8.84 9.83 -12.03
C LYS A 138 -7.81 8.93 -12.70
N HIS A 139 -6.95 8.29 -11.93
CA HIS A 139 -5.80 7.54 -12.44
C HIS A 139 -5.91 6.04 -12.23
N PHE A 140 -6.55 5.59 -11.16
CA PHE A 140 -6.52 4.20 -10.72
C PHE A 140 -7.91 3.59 -10.62
N LYS A 141 -7.95 2.26 -10.66
CA LYS A 141 -9.17 1.46 -10.45
C LYS A 141 -9.19 0.87 -9.04
N PHE A 142 -10.40 0.66 -8.51
CA PHE A 142 -10.64 0.04 -7.21
C PHE A 142 -10.08 0.86 -6.05
N VAL A 143 -10.15 2.17 -6.15
CA VAL A 143 -9.57 3.11 -5.18
C VAL A 143 -10.65 3.95 -4.51
N GLY A 144 -11.37 3.36 -3.55
CA GLY A 144 -12.32 4.08 -2.70
C GLY A 144 -11.63 4.86 -1.57
N GLY A 145 -12.44 5.60 -0.79
CA GLY A 145 -11.93 6.47 0.27
C GLY A 145 -11.11 5.75 1.34
N GLU A 146 -11.57 4.59 1.78
CA GLU A 146 -10.85 3.81 2.80
C GLU A 146 -9.50 3.31 2.28
N ILE A 147 -9.47 2.80 1.06
CA ILE A 147 -8.25 2.28 0.43
C ILE A 147 -7.22 3.39 0.25
N VAL A 148 -7.62 4.53 -0.31
CA VAL A 148 -6.73 5.68 -0.55
C VAL A 148 -6.22 6.25 0.78
N GLY A 149 -7.11 6.44 1.75
CA GLY A 149 -6.74 6.94 3.07
C GLY A 149 -5.72 6.05 3.77
N GLU A 150 -5.95 4.74 3.80
CA GLU A 150 -5.04 3.77 4.41
C GLU A 150 -3.70 3.71 3.65
N PHE A 151 -3.73 3.68 2.32
CA PHE A 151 -2.51 3.72 1.52
C PHE A 151 -1.65 4.95 1.87
N LEU A 152 -2.27 6.12 1.91
CA LEU A 152 -1.53 7.37 2.16
C LEU A 152 -1.06 7.50 3.61
N MET A 153 -1.86 7.07 4.59
CA MET A 153 -1.40 7.02 5.99
C MET A 153 -0.25 6.03 6.16
N SER A 154 -0.39 4.84 5.60
CA SER A 154 0.62 3.78 5.75
C SER A 154 1.96 4.12 5.09
N THR A 155 1.96 5.04 4.12
CA THR A 155 3.16 5.45 3.37
C THR A 155 3.66 6.85 3.74
N GLY A 156 3.05 7.48 4.74
CA GLY A 156 3.53 8.74 5.30
C GLY A 156 3.09 10.00 4.58
N TYR A 157 2.08 9.95 3.70
CA TYR A 157 1.53 11.14 3.04
C TYR A 157 0.41 11.80 3.84
N LEU A 158 -0.31 11.04 4.64
CA LEU A 158 -1.30 11.56 5.58
C LEU A 158 -0.90 11.18 7.01
N LYS A 159 -1.05 12.13 7.94
CA LYS A 159 -0.86 11.87 9.36
C LYS A 159 -1.96 10.96 9.89
N GLY A 160 -1.65 10.11 10.86
CA GLY A 160 -2.65 9.32 11.57
C GLY A 160 -2.34 7.84 11.69
N ALA A 161 -1.24 7.35 11.12
CA ALA A 161 -0.86 5.94 11.23
C ALA A 161 -0.63 5.52 12.68
N HIS A 162 0.10 6.34 13.45
CA HIS A 162 0.41 6.07 14.85
C HIS A 162 -0.12 7.18 15.74
N ALA A 163 -0.62 6.81 16.91
CA ALA A 163 -0.95 7.78 17.96
C ALA A 163 0.35 8.45 18.45
N GLU A 164 0.27 9.73 18.81
CA GLU A 164 1.44 10.47 19.31
C GLU A 164 2.06 9.84 20.58
N SER A 165 1.25 9.15 21.37
CA SER A 165 1.68 8.40 22.54
C SER A 165 2.37 7.07 22.20
N CYS A 166 2.26 6.60 20.97
CA CYS A 166 2.88 5.34 20.53
C CYS A 166 4.39 5.54 20.37
N PRO A 167 5.23 4.66 20.95
CA PRO A 167 6.70 4.78 20.79
C PRO A 167 7.16 4.77 19.34
N VAL A 168 6.42 4.11 18.44
CA VAL A 168 6.74 4.05 17.01
C VAL A 168 6.51 5.40 16.31
N TYR A 169 5.60 6.24 16.82
CA TYR A 169 5.38 7.59 16.28
C TYR A 169 6.70 8.36 16.17
N ARG A 170 7.50 8.38 17.25
CA ARG A 170 8.79 9.08 17.25
C ARG A 170 9.80 8.46 16.28
N LYS A 171 9.72 7.15 16.05
CA LYS A 171 10.56 6.48 15.05
C LYS A 171 10.20 6.92 13.64
N THR A 172 8.90 7.06 13.33
CA THR A 172 8.48 7.51 12.01
C THR A 172 9.00 8.91 11.69
N LEU A 173 9.05 9.81 12.68
CA LEU A 173 9.53 11.19 12.48
C LEU A 173 10.98 11.25 11.98
N LYS A 174 11.82 10.28 12.37
CA LYS A 174 13.23 10.21 11.93
C LYS A 174 13.36 9.93 10.44
N TYR A 175 12.34 9.35 9.82
CA TYR A 175 12.30 9.06 8.38
C TYR A 175 11.62 10.18 7.59
N HIS A 176 11.23 11.25 8.24
CA HIS A 176 10.64 12.44 7.65
C HIS A 176 9.45 12.12 6.75
N PRO A 177 8.33 11.57 7.30
CA PRO A 177 7.14 11.30 6.49
C PRO A 177 6.65 12.61 5.86
N LYS A 178 6.11 12.50 4.66
CA LYS A 178 5.77 13.67 3.84
C LYS A 178 4.78 14.61 4.51
N TRP A 179 3.87 14.07 5.34
CA TRP A 179 2.90 14.88 6.06
C TRP A 179 3.54 15.92 7.00
N LEU A 180 4.81 15.77 7.40
CA LEU A 180 5.54 16.78 8.18
C LEU A 180 5.75 18.08 7.40
N ASP A 181 5.78 18.01 6.07
CA ASP A 181 5.96 19.17 5.20
C ASP A 181 4.62 19.89 4.91
N ALA A 182 3.51 19.40 5.43
CA ALA A 182 2.21 20.04 5.32
C ALA A 182 2.11 21.21 6.30
N VAL A 183 2.23 22.40 5.78
CA VAL A 183 2.18 23.65 6.56
C VAL A 183 0.96 24.44 6.14
#